data_f01bf5cbd8c6c84e3ac14e4b98502b3e
#
_entry.id   f01bf5cbd8c6c84e3ac14e4b98502b3e
#
_cell.length_a   1.000
_cell.length_b   1.000
_cell.length_c   1.000
_cell.angle_alpha   90.00
_cell.angle_beta   90.00
_cell.angle_gamma   90.00
#
_symmetry.space_group_name_H-M   'P 1'
#
loop_
_entity.id
_entity.type
_entity.pdbx_description
1 polymer ?
#
loop_
_entity_poly.entity_id
_entity_poly.type
_entity_poly.pdbx_seq_one_letter_code
_entity_poly.pdbx_strand_id
1 'polypeptide(L)'
;MKIQITFLFLLLGFTVFSQETTDSIQFKKRVLESTEVDFLLSYYKQDGSKSAVSGGIGTEQLTDLASNIVVAMPLNDDDVLTVDLGISAYSSASSSNINPFDNGQNPTPWQSSSGASESDQLLSVTANYAHSSDSRNFIWNADVSFSNEYDYNSIGIGGGIAHLFNDKNSEISLKANAYFDQWQPIYPTELQQYSDFGTNFSNGTTVWDQNGQASANYLPSAFKTITSVNRNSYSASFGFSQVLTKKLQVSVFFDVLQQQGLLSTPYHRIYFADKANYYIGQAQYIPEYESQSNVGVYKLADDIERLPDSRFKLPIGARLNYYINERFVLRTYYRYYSDNWDIQSHTANIELPIKVSDR
;
A
#
# COMPACT_ATOMS: atom_id res chain seq x y z
N MET A 1 17.03 22.87 -20.49
CA MET A 1 17.78 23.50 -19.37
C MET A 1 17.84 22.47 -18.28
N LYS A 2 18.99 21.79 -18.13
CA LYS A 2 19.15 20.69 -17.15
C LYS A 2 19.45 21.32 -15.79
N ILE A 3 18.55 21.16 -14.83
CA ILE A 3 18.78 21.52 -13.43
C ILE A 3 19.43 20.31 -12.75
N GLN A 4 20.72 20.38 -12.54
CA GLN A 4 21.44 19.46 -11.66
C GLN A 4 21.17 19.89 -10.21
N ILE A 5 20.39 19.09 -9.49
CA ILE A 5 20.25 19.24 -8.03
C ILE A 5 21.44 18.52 -7.40
N THR A 6 22.43 19.30 -7.02
CA THR A 6 23.56 18.82 -6.23
C THR A 6 23.09 18.72 -4.77
N PHE A 7 22.92 17.51 -4.26
CA PHE A 7 22.69 17.25 -2.83
C PHE A 7 23.97 17.59 -2.06
N LEU A 8 23.96 18.71 -1.37
CA LEU A 8 25.00 19.09 -0.43
C LEU A 8 24.77 18.35 0.89
N PHE A 9 25.51 17.27 1.11
CA PHE A 9 25.61 16.63 2.43
C PHE A 9 26.37 17.57 3.38
N LEU A 10 25.64 18.27 4.25
CA LEU A 10 26.24 19.02 5.34
C LEU A 10 26.53 18.03 6.48
N LEU A 11 27.76 17.52 6.52
CA LEU A 11 28.32 16.82 7.67
C LEU A 11 28.50 17.82 8.80
N LEU A 12 27.51 18.00 9.65
CA LEU A 12 27.67 18.67 10.94
C LEU A 12 28.38 17.71 11.88
N GLY A 13 29.71 17.93 12.02
CA GLY A 13 30.50 17.28 13.05
C GLY A 13 30.06 17.76 14.42
N PHE A 14 29.34 16.93 15.16
CA PHE A 14 29.08 17.15 16.58
C PHE A 14 30.34 16.79 17.35
N THR A 15 31.05 17.79 17.86
CA THR A 15 32.06 17.59 18.90
C THR A 15 31.32 17.27 20.19
N VAL A 16 31.41 16.03 20.62
CA VAL A 16 30.92 15.58 21.92
C VAL A 16 31.90 16.08 22.97
N PHE A 17 31.53 17.09 23.73
CA PHE A 17 32.21 17.42 24.97
C PHE A 17 31.76 16.41 26.04
N SER A 18 32.62 15.46 26.36
CA SER A 18 32.48 14.63 27.56
C SER A 18 32.76 15.51 28.77
N GLN A 19 31.73 15.85 29.52
CA GLN A 19 31.90 16.29 30.90
C GLN A 19 31.84 15.06 31.80
N GLU A 20 32.95 14.71 32.41
CA GLU A 20 32.99 13.82 33.57
C GLU A 20 32.19 14.47 34.71
N THR A 21 30.99 14.00 34.95
CA THR A 21 30.23 14.32 36.16
C THR A 21 30.37 13.17 37.15
N THR A 22 30.78 13.56 38.35
CA THR A 22 30.88 12.72 39.56
C THR A 22 29.62 11.87 39.74
N ASP A 23 29.82 10.56 39.84
CA ASP A 23 28.80 9.53 40.03
C ASP A 23 27.96 9.76 41.31
N SER A 24 26.87 10.45 41.21
CA SER A 24 25.71 10.15 42.02
C SER A 24 24.92 9.08 41.24
N ILE A 25 24.77 7.88 41.80
CA ILE A 25 23.89 6.84 41.21
C ILE A 25 22.48 7.40 41.19
N GLN A 26 22.15 8.11 40.12
CA GLN A 26 20.80 8.56 39.88
C GLN A 26 20.02 7.36 39.32
N PHE A 27 19.01 6.92 40.04
CA PHE A 27 18.13 5.86 39.57
C PHE A 27 17.54 6.26 38.22
N LYS A 28 17.92 5.53 37.18
CA LYS A 28 17.44 5.73 35.83
C LYS A 28 16.42 4.68 35.50
N LYS A 29 15.17 5.11 35.29
CA LYS A 29 14.12 4.20 34.88
C LYS A 29 14.40 3.68 33.47
N ARG A 30 14.33 2.35 33.28
CA ARG A 30 14.46 1.72 31.95
C ARG A 30 13.35 2.21 31.02
N VAL A 31 13.64 2.24 29.73
CA VAL A 31 12.63 2.49 28.68
C VAL A 31 11.62 1.34 28.63
N LEU A 32 12.13 0.11 28.74
CA LEU A 32 11.33 -1.11 28.80
C LEU A 32 11.91 -1.99 29.93
N GLU A 33 11.07 -2.41 30.89
CA GLU A 33 11.51 -3.14 32.08
C GLU A 33 11.84 -4.62 31.77
N SER A 34 11.04 -5.23 30.90
CA SER A 34 11.16 -6.64 30.54
C SER A 34 10.80 -6.83 29.08
N THR A 35 11.17 -7.96 28.50
CA THR A 35 10.72 -8.34 27.17
C THR A 35 9.21 -8.42 27.13
N GLU A 36 8.61 -7.74 26.17
CA GLU A 36 7.17 -7.79 25.90
C GLU A 36 6.94 -8.56 24.59
N VAL A 37 5.90 -9.38 24.60
CA VAL A 37 5.48 -10.16 23.44
C VAL A 37 3.99 -9.95 23.22
N ASP A 38 3.67 -9.36 22.08
CA ASP A 38 2.29 -9.18 21.64
C ASP A 38 1.98 -10.15 20.51
N PHE A 39 0.84 -10.82 20.63
CA PHE A 39 0.28 -11.65 19.57
C PHE A 39 -1.05 -11.04 19.13
N LEU A 40 -1.12 -10.68 17.85
CA LEU A 40 -2.32 -10.13 17.24
C LEU A 40 -2.86 -11.11 16.20
N LEU A 41 -4.16 -11.32 16.21
CA LEU A 41 -4.87 -12.12 15.22
C LEU A 41 -6.02 -11.27 14.66
N SER A 42 -6.12 -11.22 13.35
CA SER A 42 -7.18 -10.52 12.64
C SER A 42 -7.84 -11.45 11.63
N TYR A 43 -9.15 -11.43 11.60
CA TYR A 43 -9.94 -12.07 10.57
C TYR A 43 -10.84 -11.03 9.91
N TYR A 44 -10.74 -10.93 8.60
CA TYR A 44 -11.57 -10.05 7.79
C TYR A 44 -12.34 -10.88 6.77
N LYS A 45 -13.62 -10.58 6.62
CA LYS A 45 -14.47 -11.15 5.57
C LYS A 45 -15.28 -10.04 4.92
N GLN A 46 -15.18 -9.97 3.61
CA GLN A 46 -16.00 -9.12 2.77
C GLN A 46 -16.92 -10.00 1.93
N ASP A 47 -18.17 -9.60 1.81
CA ASP A 47 -19.15 -10.19 0.91
C ASP A 47 -19.80 -9.08 0.10
N GLY A 48 -19.74 -9.17 -1.20
CA GLY A 48 -20.27 -8.20 -2.14
C GLY A 48 -20.81 -8.87 -3.40
N SER A 49 -21.85 -8.29 -3.95
CA SER A 49 -22.50 -8.78 -5.16
C SER A 49 -22.25 -7.91 -6.39
N LYS A 50 -21.44 -6.84 -6.24
CA LYS A 50 -21.07 -5.96 -7.34
C LYS A 50 -19.70 -6.36 -7.86
N SER A 51 -19.61 -6.66 -9.13
CA SER A 51 -18.31 -6.94 -9.75
C SER A 51 -17.51 -5.65 -9.95
N ALA A 52 -16.19 -5.76 -9.87
CA ALA A 52 -15.29 -4.66 -10.12
C ALA A 52 -15.40 -4.16 -11.57
N VAL A 53 -14.86 -2.99 -11.79
CA VAL A 53 -14.99 -2.19 -13.01
C VAL A 53 -14.38 -2.82 -14.25
N SER A 54 -13.53 -3.84 -14.11
CA SER A 54 -12.82 -4.49 -15.22
C SER A 54 -13.67 -5.45 -16.08
N GLY A 55 -14.94 -5.66 -15.72
CA GLY A 55 -15.81 -6.63 -16.41
C GLY A 55 -15.47 -8.07 -16.07
N GLY A 56 -16.29 -8.99 -16.54
CA GLY A 56 -16.15 -10.42 -16.27
C GLY A 56 -17.11 -10.93 -15.20
N ILE A 57 -17.07 -12.23 -14.95
CA ILE A 57 -17.83 -12.89 -13.89
C ILE A 57 -16.89 -13.05 -12.70
N GLY A 58 -17.20 -12.41 -11.62
CA GLY A 58 -16.41 -12.49 -10.40
C GLY A 58 -17.23 -12.10 -9.19
N THR A 59 -16.64 -12.21 -8.04
CA THR A 59 -17.24 -11.82 -6.76
C THR A 59 -16.36 -10.79 -6.08
N GLU A 60 -16.96 -9.97 -5.23
CA GLU A 60 -16.23 -9.08 -4.32
C GLU A 60 -15.96 -9.79 -2.98
N GLN A 61 -16.02 -11.10 -2.95
CA GLN A 61 -15.76 -11.88 -1.75
C GLN A 61 -14.27 -11.92 -1.47
N LEU A 62 -13.91 -11.47 -0.28
CA LEU A 62 -12.54 -11.51 0.20
C LEU A 62 -12.53 -12.03 1.63
N THR A 63 -11.60 -12.90 1.89
CA THR A 63 -11.30 -13.38 3.24
C THR A 63 -9.83 -13.16 3.49
N ASP A 64 -9.48 -12.58 4.63
CA ASP A 64 -8.10 -12.41 5.08
C ASP A 64 -7.97 -12.91 6.51
N LEU A 65 -6.96 -13.72 6.74
CA LEU A 65 -6.52 -14.15 8.06
C LEU A 65 -5.09 -13.68 8.27
N ALA A 66 -4.91 -12.72 9.14
CA ALA A 66 -3.60 -12.16 9.45
C ALA A 66 -3.21 -12.38 10.90
N SER A 67 -1.94 -12.66 11.15
CA SER A 67 -1.37 -12.69 12.48
C SER A 67 -0.04 -11.96 12.53
N ASN A 68 0.21 -11.26 13.64
CA ASN A 68 1.47 -10.63 13.94
C ASN A 68 1.99 -11.06 15.29
N ILE A 69 3.29 -11.27 15.38
CA ILE A 69 4.03 -11.46 16.63
C ILE A 69 5.02 -10.31 16.73
N VAL A 70 4.85 -9.48 17.76
CA VAL A 70 5.75 -8.36 18.05
C VAL A 70 6.51 -8.66 19.33
N VAL A 71 7.84 -8.67 19.25
CA VAL A 71 8.72 -8.91 20.38
C VAL A 71 9.57 -7.67 20.61
N ALA A 72 9.34 -6.99 21.74
CA ALA A 72 10.15 -5.85 22.17
C ALA A 72 11.10 -6.28 23.28
N MET A 73 12.39 -6.16 23.03
CA MET A 73 13.46 -6.63 23.93
C MET A 73 14.29 -5.44 24.43
N PRO A 74 14.35 -5.19 25.75
CA PRO A 74 15.28 -4.21 26.29
C PRO A 74 16.72 -4.77 26.18
N LEU A 75 17.58 -4.07 25.47
CA LEU A 75 19.00 -4.40 25.37
C LEU A 75 19.79 -3.87 26.57
N ASN A 76 19.36 -2.72 27.06
CA ASN A 76 19.87 -2.05 28.27
C ASN A 76 18.81 -1.05 28.77
N ASP A 77 19.20 -0.10 29.60
CA ASP A 77 18.27 0.89 30.18
C ASP A 77 17.68 1.87 29.15
N ASP A 78 18.38 2.06 28.01
CA ASP A 78 18.07 3.07 27.02
C ASP A 78 17.65 2.52 25.66
N ASP A 79 18.03 1.28 25.39
CA ASP A 79 17.94 0.68 24.07
C ASP A 79 16.93 -0.46 24.05
N VAL A 80 16.10 -0.43 23.02
CA VAL A 80 15.09 -1.47 22.77
C VAL A 80 15.23 -1.96 21.34
N LEU A 81 15.28 -3.27 21.16
CA LEU A 81 15.13 -3.94 19.86
C LEU A 81 13.72 -4.50 19.75
N THR A 82 13.00 -4.09 18.73
CA THR A 82 11.66 -4.63 18.42
C THR A 82 11.73 -5.42 17.13
N VAL A 83 11.21 -6.65 17.14
CA VAL A 83 11.05 -7.48 15.95
C VAL A 83 9.57 -7.74 15.76
N ASP A 84 9.05 -7.42 14.58
CA ASP A 84 7.68 -7.67 14.15
C ASP A 84 7.70 -8.71 13.02
N LEU A 85 6.96 -9.80 13.21
CA LEU A 85 6.78 -10.88 12.25
C LEU A 85 5.30 -10.96 11.90
N GLY A 86 4.97 -10.69 10.64
CA GLY A 86 3.60 -10.73 10.15
C GLY A 86 3.41 -11.79 9.07
N ILE A 87 2.27 -12.45 9.11
CA ILE A 87 1.77 -13.30 8.03
C ILE A 87 0.30 -13.01 7.80
N SER A 88 -0.09 -12.85 6.54
CA SER A 88 -1.46 -12.71 6.10
C SER A 88 -1.71 -13.68 4.96
N ALA A 89 -2.84 -14.38 5.00
CA ALA A 89 -3.32 -15.23 3.91
C ALA A 89 -4.71 -14.75 3.50
N TYR A 90 -4.82 -14.35 2.26
CA TYR A 90 -6.05 -13.72 1.77
C TYR A 90 -6.49 -14.28 0.41
N SER A 91 -7.79 -14.27 0.17
CA SER A 91 -8.37 -14.52 -1.14
C SER A 91 -8.47 -13.19 -1.91
N SER A 92 -8.32 -13.25 -3.22
CA SER A 92 -8.51 -12.08 -4.07
C SER A 92 -9.99 -11.76 -4.25
N ALA A 93 -10.36 -10.49 -4.09
CA ALA A 93 -11.69 -9.97 -4.41
C ALA A 93 -11.81 -9.55 -5.89
N SER A 94 -10.95 -10.05 -6.77
CA SER A 94 -11.00 -9.71 -8.18
C SER A 94 -12.27 -10.24 -8.84
N SER A 95 -12.94 -9.38 -9.57
CA SER A 95 -14.15 -9.75 -10.33
C SER A 95 -13.90 -10.67 -11.53
N SER A 96 -12.66 -10.95 -11.85
CA SER A 96 -12.27 -11.73 -13.02
C SER A 96 -11.18 -12.74 -12.73
N ASN A 97 -11.17 -13.36 -11.54
CA ASN A 97 -10.27 -14.48 -11.18
C ASN A 97 -10.50 -15.74 -12.00
N ILE A 98 -11.32 -15.63 -13.03
CA ILE A 98 -11.69 -16.78 -13.86
C ILE A 98 -10.68 -16.90 -14.97
N ASN A 99 -10.01 -18.03 -15.04
CA ASN A 99 -9.25 -18.40 -16.22
C ASN A 99 -10.22 -18.94 -17.28
N PRO A 100 -10.39 -18.30 -18.44
CA PRO A 100 -11.31 -18.76 -19.47
C PRO A 100 -10.93 -20.11 -20.09
N PHE A 101 -9.73 -20.61 -19.80
CA PHE A 101 -9.22 -21.88 -20.32
C PHE A 101 -9.26 -23.02 -19.29
N ASP A 102 -9.74 -22.76 -18.07
CA ASP A 102 -9.83 -23.78 -17.04
C ASP A 102 -10.95 -24.80 -17.33
N ASN A 103 -10.68 -26.04 -16.97
CA ASN A 103 -11.59 -27.15 -17.17
C ASN A 103 -12.95 -26.91 -16.50
N GLY A 104 -13.99 -26.85 -17.30
CA GLY A 104 -15.38 -26.74 -16.88
C GLY A 104 -16.00 -25.36 -17.00
N GLN A 105 -15.22 -24.35 -17.39
CA GLN A 105 -15.75 -23.04 -17.75
C GLN A 105 -15.68 -22.84 -19.26
N ASN A 106 -16.81 -22.53 -19.86
CA ASN A 106 -16.86 -22.21 -21.28
C ASN A 106 -16.44 -20.74 -21.45
N PRO A 107 -15.33 -20.45 -22.16
CA PRO A 107 -14.93 -19.06 -22.38
C PRO A 107 -15.98 -18.37 -23.25
N THR A 108 -16.58 -17.33 -22.69
CA THR A 108 -17.45 -16.43 -23.41
C THR A 108 -16.74 -15.11 -23.68
N PRO A 109 -17.21 -14.26 -24.59
CA PRO A 109 -16.62 -12.94 -24.83
C PRO A 109 -16.54 -12.06 -23.56
N TRP A 110 -17.35 -12.34 -22.56
CA TRP A 110 -17.49 -11.58 -21.32
C TRP A 110 -16.73 -12.18 -20.15
N GLN A 111 -16.32 -13.43 -20.28
CA GLN A 111 -15.45 -14.10 -19.30
C GLN A 111 -14.00 -13.93 -19.73
N SER A 112 -13.23 -13.35 -18.89
CA SER A 112 -11.81 -13.16 -19.13
C SER A 112 -11.06 -13.30 -17.83
N SER A 113 -9.82 -13.77 -17.88
CA SER A 113 -9.00 -13.84 -16.69
C SER A 113 -8.64 -12.44 -16.18
N SER A 114 -8.37 -12.31 -14.89
CA SER A 114 -8.05 -11.02 -14.29
C SER A 114 -6.56 -10.69 -14.32
N GLY A 115 -5.72 -11.69 -14.45
CA GLY A 115 -4.30 -11.56 -14.15
C GLY A 115 -4.00 -11.50 -12.65
N ALA A 116 -5.01 -11.69 -11.78
CA ALA A 116 -4.82 -11.78 -10.35
C ALA A 116 -4.85 -13.24 -9.91
N SER A 117 -4.08 -13.60 -8.88
CA SER A 117 -4.18 -14.89 -8.22
C SER A 117 -5.51 -15.02 -7.45
N GLU A 118 -6.03 -16.22 -7.33
CA GLU A 118 -7.23 -16.50 -6.54
C GLU A 118 -7.00 -16.23 -5.04
N SER A 119 -5.79 -16.47 -4.58
CA SER A 119 -5.35 -16.22 -3.20
C SER A 119 -3.87 -15.90 -3.17
N ASP A 120 -3.43 -15.21 -2.14
CA ASP A 120 -2.02 -14.91 -1.91
C ASP A 120 -1.67 -14.92 -0.43
N GLN A 121 -0.38 -14.86 -0.15
CA GLN A 121 0.18 -14.79 1.20
C GLN A 121 1.23 -13.70 1.28
N LEU A 122 1.07 -12.81 2.25
CA LEU A 122 2.06 -11.82 2.61
C LEU A 122 2.86 -12.29 3.81
N LEU A 123 4.17 -12.34 3.67
CA LEU A 123 5.10 -12.46 4.78
C LEU A 123 5.79 -11.13 5.00
N SER A 124 5.87 -10.65 6.24
CA SER A 124 6.59 -9.43 6.60
C SER A 124 7.46 -9.63 7.83
N VAL A 125 8.62 -8.99 7.82
CA VAL A 125 9.56 -8.94 8.94
C VAL A 125 10.09 -7.53 9.07
N THR A 126 10.02 -6.95 10.27
CA THR A 126 10.63 -5.66 10.58
C THR A 126 11.47 -5.77 11.83
N ALA A 127 12.68 -5.24 11.78
CA ALA A 127 13.54 -5.08 12.95
C ALA A 127 13.78 -3.58 13.17
N ASN A 128 13.42 -3.08 14.34
CA ASN A 128 13.58 -1.69 14.75
C ASN A 128 14.45 -1.61 16.00
N TYR A 129 15.50 -0.80 15.94
CA TYR A 129 16.31 -0.43 17.09
C TYR A 129 15.98 1.00 17.49
N ALA A 130 15.66 1.21 18.75
CA ALA A 130 15.34 2.50 19.33
C ALA A 130 16.25 2.81 20.52
N HIS A 131 16.75 4.06 20.55
CA HIS A 131 17.55 4.60 21.65
C HIS A 131 16.88 5.84 22.24
N SER A 132 16.84 5.91 23.56
CA SER A 132 16.37 7.08 24.31
C SER A 132 17.48 7.67 25.16
N SER A 133 17.70 8.97 25.06
CA SER A 133 18.67 9.68 25.92
C SER A 133 18.35 9.52 27.41
N ASP A 134 19.32 9.79 28.27
CA ASP A 134 19.18 9.73 29.73
C ASP A 134 17.99 10.53 30.27
N SER A 135 17.78 11.71 29.72
CA SER A 135 16.65 12.59 30.06
C SER A 135 15.30 12.11 29.51
N ARG A 136 15.31 11.11 28.60
CA ARG A 136 14.12 10.68 27.85
C ARG A 136 13.51 11.80 27.00
N ASN A 137 14.30 12.81 26.68
CA ASN A 137 13.82 13.92 25.87
C ASN A 137 14.23 13.81 24.39
N PHE A 138 15.25 13.03 24.10
CA PHE A 138 15.66 12.75 22.73
C PHE A 138 15.62 11.26 22.46
N ILE A 139 14.88 10.88 21.42
CA ILE A 139 14.68 9.50 20.99
C ILE A 139 15.06 9.42 19.52
N TRP A 140 15.78 8.38 19.15
CA TRP A 140 15.98 8.06 17.74
C TRP A 140 15.77 6.57 17.51
N ASN A 141 15.41 6.22 16.30
CA ASN A 141 15.27 4.82 15.89
C ASN A 141 15.75 4.61 14.45
N ALA A 142 16.11 3.39 14.16
CA ALA A 142 16.39 2.92 12.82
C ALA A 142 15.75 1.56 12.61
N ASP A 143 15.20 1.34 11.42
CA ASP A 143 14.52 0.09 11.09
C ASP A 143 14.92 -0.43 9.71
N VAL A 144 14.85 -1.75 9.59
CA VAL A 144 14.93 -2.47 8.34
C VAL A 144 13.71 -3.38 8.24
N SER A 145 13.15 -3.49 7.06
CA SER A 145 11.98 -4.34 6.81
C SER A 145 12.15 -5.14 5.51
N PHE A 146 11.50 -6.28 5.50
CA PHE A 146 11.35 -7.11 4.32
C PHE A 146 9.91 -7.60 4.25
N SER A 147 9.32 -7.57 3.07
CA SER A 147 8.03 -8.22 2.80
C SER A 147 8.05 -8.93 1.46
N ASN A 148 7.29 -10.01 1.39
CA ASN A 148 7.21 -10.86 0.21
C ASN A 148 5.78 -11.34 0.00
N GLU A 149 5.31 -11.21 -1.22
CA GLU A 149 4.12 -11.82 -1.81
C GLU A 149 4.55 -12.61 -3.06
N TYR A 150 3.61 -13.31 -3.67
CA TYR A 150 3.89 -14.13 -4.86
C TYR A 150 4.53 -13.31 -6.00
N ASP A 151 4.01 -12.12 -6.22
CA ASP A 151 4.42 -11.23 -7.32
C ASP A 151 5.09 -9.94 -6.85
N TYR A 152 5.32 -9.76 -5.54
CA TYR A 152 5.86 -8.53 -4.98
C TYR A 152 6.87 -8.78 -3.86
N ASN A 153 8.01 -8.11 -3.96
CA ASN A 153 9.04 -8.10 -2.93
C ASN A 153 9.38 -6.67 -2.54
N SER A 154 9.56 -6.41 -1.25
CA SER A 154 9.94 -5.11 -0.73
C SER A 154 11.07 -5.21 0.29
N ILE A 155 12.05 -4.34 0.18
CA ILE A 155 13.05 -4.09 1.21
C ILE A 155 12.89 -2.63 1.64
N GLY A 156 12.68 -2.42 2.95
CA GLY A 156 12.56 -1.10 3.54
C GLY A 156 13.72 -0.76 4.45
N ILE A 157 14.10 0.50 4.45
CA ILE A 157 14.97 1.10 5.47
C ILE A 157 14.31 2.37 5.98
N GLY A 158 14.33 2.57 7.27
CA GLY A 158 13.70 3.71 7.90
C GLY A 158 14.41 4.17 9.15
N GLY A 159 13.93 5.28 9.68
CA GLY A 159 14.38 5.79 10.95
C GLY A 159 13.71 7.11 11.29
N GLY A 160 13.85 7.50 12.55
CA GLY A 160 13.22 8.70 13.04
C GLY A 160 13.96 9.30 14.23
N ILE A 161 13.65 10.55 14.48
CA ILE A 161 14.07 11.28 15.67
C ILE A 161 12.85 11.97 16.27
N ALA A 162 12.81 12.04 17.60
CA ALA A 162 11.84 12.83 18.34
C ALA A 162 12.55 13.59 19.46
N HIS A 163 12.19 14.85 19.63
CA HIS A 163 12.68 15.68 20.70
C HIS A 163 11.51 16.27 21.49
N LEU A 164 11.49 15.91 22.79
CA LEU A 164 10.51 16.40 23.75
C LEU A 164 11.12 17.58 24.52
N PHE A 165 10.37 18.63 24.69
CA PHE A 165 10.79 19.84 25.39
C PHE A 165 9.61 20.46 26.13
N ASN A 166 9.82 21.60 26.82
CA ASN A 166 8.79 22.25 27.62
C ASN A 166 8.14 21.26 28.61
N ASP A 167 8.97 20.63 29.46
CA ASP A 167 8.55 19.58 30.41
C ASP A 167 7.76 18.45 29.76
N LYS A 168 8.15 18.04 28.56
CA LYS A 168 7.49 17.03 27.70
C LYS A 168 6.07 17.41 27.25
N ASN A 169 5.70 18.68 27.37
CA ASN A 169 4.43 19.17 26.82
C ASN A 169 4.49 19.46 25.31
N SER A 170 5.69 19.48 24.76
CA SER A 170 5.92 19.73 23.33
C SER A 170 6.83 18.65 22.75
N GLU A 171 6.55 18.23 21.53
CA GLU A 171 7.34 17.25 20.78
C GLU A 171 7.49 17.71 19.33
N ILE A 172 8.69 17.58 18.82
CA ILE A 172 9.01 17.66 17.39
C ILE A 172 9.52 16.30 16.97
N SER A 173 9.01 15.77 15.87
CA SER A 173 9.46 14.51 15.29
C SER A 173 9.73 14.63 13.80
N LEU A 174 10.71 13.85 13.34
CA LEU A 174 11.04 13.66 11.94
C LEU A 174 11.25 12.18 11.71
N LYS A 175 10.61 11.62 10.68
CA LYS A 175 10.76 10.23 10.24
C LYS A 175 11.05 10.20 8.73
N ALA A 176 11.95 9.31 8.30
CA ALA A 176 12.23 9.08 6.90
C ALA A 176 12.22 7.57 6.61
N ASN A 177 11.69 7.19 5.43
CA ASN A 177 11.69 5.81 4.98
C ASN A 177 11.99 5.75 3.48
N ALA A 178 12.63 4.66 3.06
CA ALA A 178 12.82 4.30 1.68
C ALA A 178 12.44 2.83 1.50
N TYR A 179 11.61 2.54 0.51
CA TYR A 179 11.21 1.20 0.12
C TYR A 179 11.70 0.93 -1.30
N PHE A 180 12.34 -0.21 -1.47
CA PHE A 180 12.85 -0.69 -2.75
C PHE A 180 12.04 -1.93 -3.11
N ASP A 181 11.06 -1.70 -3.97
CA ASP A 181 10.06 -2.68 -4.30
C ASP A 181 10.32 -3.24 -5.69
N GLN A 182 10.11 -4.53 -5.83
CA GLN A 182 10.16 -5.25 -7.10
C GLN A 182 8.82 -5.94 -7.32
N TRP A 183 8.18 -5.59 -8.42
CA TRP A 183 6.92 -6.17 -8.84
C TRP A 183 7.09 -7.01 -10.09
N GLN A 184 6.46 -8.19 -10.09
CA GLN A 184 6.39 -9.14 -11.21
C GLN A 184 4.94 -9.25 -11.66
N PRO A 185 4.45 -8.40 -12.58
CA PRO A 185 3.03 -8.36 -12.94
C PRO A 185 2.53 -9.71 -13.44
N ILE A 186 1.40 -10.15 -12.90
CA ILE A 186 0.69 -11.33 -13.37
C ILE A 186 -0.30 -10.87 -14.44
N TYR A 187 -0.14 -11.39 -15.64
CA TYR A 187 -1.01 -11.02 -16.75
C TYR A 187 -2.23 -11.95 -16.87
N PRO A 188 -3.35 -11.43 -17.39
CA PRO A 188 -4.42 -12.29 -17.87
C PRO A 188 -3.91 -13.40 -18.77
N THR A 189 -4.46 -14.62 -18.61
CA THR A 189 -3.98 -15.81 -19.32
C THR A 189 -3.97 -15.61 -20.85
N GLU A 190 -4.99 -14.96 -21.38
CA GLU A 190 -5.10 -14.66 -22.80
C GLU A 190 -4.03 -13.69 -23.30
N LEU A 191 -3.62 -12.72 -22.49
CA LEU A 191 -2.56 -11.79 -22.86
C LEU A 191 -1.18 -12.46 -22.76
N GLN A 192 -0.98 -13.30 -21.76
CA GLN A 192 0.24 -14.09 -21.64
C GLN A 192 0.40 -15.03 -22.84
N GLN A 193 -0.64 -15.75 -23.23
CA GLN A 193 -0.61 -16.62 -24.39
C GLN A 193 -0.38 -15.85 -25.70
N TYR A 194 -0.98 -14.68 -25.84
CA TYR A 194 -0.69 -13.82 -26.99
C TYR A 194 0.78 -13.39 -27.04
N SER A 195 1.35 -13.04 -25.91
CA SER A 195 2.77 -12.69 -25.81
C SER A 195 3.68 -13.84 -26.21
N ASP A 196 3.34 -15.06 -25.79
CA ASP A 196 4.19 -16.24 -25.96
C ASP A 196 4.07 -16.83 -27.38
N PHE A 197 2.90 -16.77 -27.99
CA PHE A 197 2.58 -17.50 -29.22
C PHE A 197 2.08 -16.61 -30.37
N GLY A 198 1.93 -15.30 -30.13
CA GLY A 198 1.38 -14.36 -31.10
C GLY A 198 -0.07 -14.66 -31.47
N THR A 199 -0.46 -14.37 -32.71
CA THR A 199 -1.85 -14.56 -33.19
C THR A 199 -2.28 -16.01 -33.26
N ASN A 200 -1.35 -16.97 -33.15
CA ASN A 200 -1.68 -18.40 -33.22
C ASN A 200 -2.15 -18.99 -31.89
N PHE A 201 -2.03 -18.34 -30.81
CA PHE A 201 -2.27 -18.85 -29.47
C PHE A 201 -2.03 -20.36 -29.32
N SER A 202 -1.39 -20.87 -28.31
CA SER A 202 -1.25 -22.30 -28.17
C SER A 202 -2.66 -22.94 -28.08
N ASN A 203 -2.88 -24.06 -28.69
CA ASN A 203 -4.12 -24.82 -28.69
C ASN A 203 -5.25 -24.34 -29.62
N GLY A 204 -4.96 -23.57 -30.66
CA GLY A 204 -5.95 -23.21 -31.66
C GLY A 204 -7.03 -22.23 -31.15
N THR A 205 -6.75 -21.49 -30.11
CA THR A 205 -7.63 -20.42 -29.65
C THR A 205 -7.69 -19.34 -30.73
N THR A 206 -8.89 -18.97 -31.13
CA THR A 206 -9.12 -17.98 -32.19
C THR A 206 -9.53 -16.66 -31.57
N VAL A 207 -9.01 -15.57 -32.12
CA VAL A 207 -9.50 -14.23 -31.83
C VAL A 207 -10.68 -13.92 -32.76
N TRP A 208 -11.75 -13.45 -32.19
CA TRP A 208 -12.99 -13.15 -32.89
C TRP A 208 -13.27 -11.65 -32.87
N ASP A 209 -13.83 -11.13 -33.94
CA ASP A 209 -14.36 -9.78 -33.98
C ASP A 209 -15.82 -9.73 -33.49
N GLN A 210 -16.36 -8.52 -33.37
CA GLN A 210 -17.73 -8.27 -32.92
C GLN A 210 -18.81 -8.92 -33.79
N ASN A 211 -18.51 -9.31 -35.02
CA ASN A 211 -19.44 -9.93 -35.94
C ASN A 211 -19.33 -11.45 -35.90
N GLY A 212 -18.54 -12.01 -35.01
CA GLY A 212 -18.31 -13.43 -34.92
C GLY A 212 -17.44 -13.99 -36.03
N GLN A 213 -16.60 -13.17 -36.64
CA GLN A 213 -15.64 -13.58 -37.64
C GLN A 213 -14.25 -13.74 -37.03
N ALA A 214 -13.53 -14.77 -37.46
CA ALA A 214 -12.14 -14.92 -37.04
C ALA A 214 -11.32 -13.69 -37.48
N SER A 215 -10.63 -13.07 -36.54
CA SER A 215 -9.87 -11.85 -36.79
C SER A 215 -8.37 -12.13 -36.77
N ALA A 216 -7.69 -11.79 -37.87
CA ALA A 216 -6.25 -11.71 -37.90
C ALA A 216 -5.71 -10.32 -37.49
N ASN A 217 -6.58 -9.38 -37.22
CA ASN A 217 -6.23 -7.98 -36.98
C ASN A 217 -6.20 -7.61 -35.49
N TYR A 218 -6.45 -8.56 -34.60
CA TYR A 218 -6.29 -8.31 -33.18
C TYR A 218 -4.80 -8.15 -32.87
N LEU A 219 -4.46 -6.93 -32.53
CA LEU A 219 -3.12 -6.58 -32.04
C LEU A 219 -3.33 -5.77 -30.77
N PRO A 220 -3.02 -6.29 -29.58
CA PRO A 220 -2.96 -5.49 -28.38
C PRO A 220 -1.81 -4.50 -28.53
N SER A 221 -2.10 -3.37 -29.16
CA SER A 221 -1.13 -2.47 -29.80
C SER A 221 -0.09 -1.87 -28.87
N ALA A 222 -0.34 -1.90 -27.58
CA ALA A 222 0.56 -1.36 -26.56
C ALA A 222 1.06 -2.44 -25.58
N PHE A 223 0.64 -3.70 -25.76
CA PHE A 223 0.95 -4.75 -24.80
C PHE A 223 2.38 -5.28 -24.98
N LYS A 224 3.12 -5.26 -23.88
CA LYS A 224 4.41 -5.95 -23.72
C LYS A 224 4.44 -6.53 -22.33
N THR A 225 4.76 -7.81 -22.23
CA THR A 225 4.98 -8.44 -20.93
C THR A 225 6.19 -7.82 -20.23
N ILE A 226 6.01 -7.51 -18.97
CA ILE A 226 7.04 -7.04 -18.07
C ILE A 226 7.30 -8.17 -17.07
N THR A 227 8.49 -8.72 -17.04
CA THR A 227 8.84 -9.81 -16.14
C THR A 227 9.14 -9.33 -14.73
N SER A 228 9.68 -8.15 -14.59
CA SER A 228 9.98 -7.53 -13.32
C SER A 228 10.20 -6.03 -13.50
N VAL A 229 9.73 -5.23 -12.55
CA VAL A 229 9.90 -3.78 -12.56
C VAL A 229 10.00 -3.24 -11.13
N ASN A 230 10.79 -2.18 -10.97
CA ASN A 230 10.93 -1.52 -9.69
C ASN A 230 9.80 -0.50 -9.46
N ARG A 231 9.36 -0.39 -8.19
CA ARG A 231 8.39 0.60 -7.70
C ARG A 231 8.88 1.16 -6.38
N ASN A 232 9.83 2.08 -6.42
CA ASN A 232 10.44 2.60 -5.21
C ASN A 232 9.61 3.72 -4.59
N SER A 233 9.62 3.80 -3.26
CA SER A 233 8.92 4.82 -2.50
C SER A 233 9.84 5.44 -1.45
N TYR A 234 9.82 6.76 -1.38
CA TYR A 234 10.59 7.54 -0.41
C TYR A 234 9.65 8.46 0.33
N SER A 235 9.82 8.59 1.64
CA SER A 235 9.01 9.49 2.45
C SER A 235 9.80 10.18 3.53
N ALA A 236 9.39 11.40 3.84
CA ALA A 236 9.81 12.13 5.04
C ALA A 236 8.55 12.71 5.69
N SER A 237 8.42 12.48 7.02
CA SER A 237 7.28 12.92 7.82
C SER A 237 7.78 13.86 8.91
N PHE A 238 7.13 14.99 9.04
CA PHE A 238 7.36 15.95 10.11
C PHE A 238 6.14 16.01 11.01
N GLY A 239 6.35 16.00 12.33
CA GLY A 239 5.31 16.15 13.34
C GLY A 239 5.67 17.18 14.38
N PHE A 240 4.68 17.96 14.80
CA PHE A 240 4.76 18.82 15.98
C PHE A 240 3.50 18.60 16.81
N SER A 241 3.67 18.35 18.11
CA SER A 241 2.58 18.16 19.06
C SER A 241 2.81 19.01 20.30
N GLN A 242 1.75 19.58 20.82
CA GLN A 242 1.81 20.39 22.04
C GLN A 242 0.55 20.25 22.90
N VAL A 243 0.79 20.08 24.19
CA VAL A 243 -0.24 20.25 25.23
C VAL A 243 -0.36 21.74 25.53
N LEU A 244 -1.41 22.37 25.02
CA LEU A 244 -1.66 23.80 25.21
C LEU A 244 -2.23 24.12 26.59
N THR A 245 -3.08 23.25 27.10
CA THR A 245 -3.68 23.35 28.44
C THR A 245 -3.88 21.96 29.02
N LYS A 246 -4.28 21.86 30.29
CA LYS A 246 -4.66 20.58 30.93
C LYS A 246 -5.79 19.82 30.19
N LYS A 247 -6.49 20.51 29.28
CA LYS A 247 -7.64 19.94 28.55
C LYS A 247 -7.44 19.90 27.04
N LEU A 248 -6.41 20.53 26.49
CA LEU A 248 -6.26 20.69 25.06
C LEU A 248 -4.86 20.32 24.59
N GLN A 249 -4.80 19.35 23.70
CA GLN A 249 -3.60 18.99 22.94
C GLN A 249 -3.87 19.22 21.45
N VAL A 250 -2.88 19.77 20.75
CA VAL A 250 -2.91 19.98 19.31
C VAL A 250 -1.67 19.36 18.68
N SER A 251 -1.83 18.77 17.52
CA SER A 251 -0.73 18.29 16.69
C SER A 251 -0.91 18.73 15.25
N VAL A 252 0.18 19.08 14.59
CA VAL A 252 0.25 19.33 13.16
C VAL A 252 1.29 18.42 12.54
N PHE A 253 1.04 17.98 11.32
CA PHE A 253 1.97 17.11 10.60
C PHE A 253 1.91 17.36 9.10
N PHE A 254 2.99 17.10 8.42
CA PHE A 254 3.03 17.02 6.98
C PHE A 254 3.98 15.92 6.54
N ASP A 255 3.68 15.31 5.42
CA ASP A 255 4.51 14.30 4.80
C ASP A 255 4.92 14.76 3.40
N VAL A 256 6.10 14.35 2.99
CA VAL A 256 6.57 14.45 1.61
C VAL A 256 6.84 13.04 1.13
N LEU A 257 6.17 12.64 0.06
CA LEU A 257 6.33 11.29 -0.48
C LEU A 257 6.66 11.37 -1.97
N GLN A 258 7.61 10.55 -2.40
CA GLN A 258 7.97 10.37 -3.79
C GLN A 258 7.89 8.89 -4.14
N GLN A 259 7.11 8.56 -5.18
CA GLN A 259 7.08 7.23 -5.78
C GLN A 259 7.70 7.28 -7.16
N GLN A 260 8.41 6.22 -7.55
CA GLN A 260 9.09 6.10 -8.85
C GLN A 260 9.00 4.68 -9.37
N GLY A 261 8.86 4.53 -10.68
CA GLY A 261 8.78 3.25 -11.36
C GLY A 261 7.44 3.04 -12.05
N LEU A 262 7.05 1.81 -12.30
CA LEU A 262 5.76 1.51 -12.95
C LEU A 262 4.62 1.76 -11.96
N LEU A 263 3.95 2.90 -12.08
CA LEU A 263 2.84 3.32 -11.23
C LEU A 263 1.47 3.12 -11.91
N SER A 264 1.46 2.70 -13.16
CA SER A 264 0.27 2.38 -13.94
C SER A 264 0.03 0.87 -14.00
N THR A 265 -1.20 0.49 -14.30
CA THR A 265 -1.54 -0.90 -14.60
C THR A 265 -0.90 -1.29 -15.93
N PRO A 266 -0.12 -2.38 -16.01
CA PRO A 266 0.59 -2.77 -17.21
C PRO A 266 -0.33 -3.34 -18.31
N TYR A 267 -1.59 -3.56 -18.00
CA TYR A 267 -2.64 -3.95 -18.93
C TYR A 267 -3.97 -3.36 -18.45
N HIS A 268 -4.87 -3.08 -19.40
CA HIS A 268 -6.20 -2.56 -19.10
C HIS A 268 -7.19 -3.01 -20.16
N ARG A 269 -8.38 -3.39 -19.73
CA ARG A 269 -9.50 -3.72 -20.63
C ARG A 269 -10.45 -2.54 -20.69
N ILE A 270 -10.72 -2.11 -21.92
CA ILE A 270 -11.55 -0.94 -22.19
C ILE A 270 -12.82 -1.40 -22.90
N TYR A 271 -13.95 -0.88 -22.46
CA TYR A 271 -15.27 -1.14 -23.02
C TYR A 271 -15.83 0.14 -23.62
N PHE A 272 -16.37 0.02 -24.84
CA PHE A 272 -16.99 1.12 -25.54
C PHE A 272 -18.38 0.72 -26.02
N ALA A 273 -19.32 1.67 -26.04
CA ALA A 273 -20.68 1.44 -26.51
C ALA A 273 -20.83 1.46 -28.02
N ASP A 274 -19.86 2.02 -28.75
CA ASP A 274 -19.98 2.37 -30.17
C ASP A 274 -18.82 1.88 -31.05
N LYS A 275 -17.90 1.09 -30.47
CA LYS A 275 -16.70 0.66 -31.19
C LYS A 275 -16.60 -0.84 -31.31
N ALA A 276 -16.04 -1.28 -32.43
CA ALA A 276 -15.68 -2.66 -32.66
C ALA A 276 -14.80 -3.21 -31.54
N ASN A 277 -15.02 -4.44 -31.17
CA ASN A 277 -14.26 -5.09 -30.17
C ASN A 277 -13.81 -6.50 -30.62
N TYR A 278 -12.84 -7.03 -29.91
CA TYR A 278 -12.28 -8.35 -30.14
C TYR A 278 -12.36 -9.15 -28.84
N TYR A 279 -12.42 -10.45 -28.96
CA TYR A 279 -12.36 -11.35 -27.82
C TYR A 279 -11.73 -12.68 -28.20
N ILE A 280 -11.24 -13.37 -27.20
CA ILE A 280 -10.62 -14.68 -27.30
C ILE A 280 -11.58 -15.70 -26.71
N GLY A 281 -11.83 -16.78 -27.42
CA GLY A 281 -12.73 -17.82 -26.94
C GLY A 281 -13.17 -18.79 -28.04
N GLN A 282 -14.28 -19.46 -27.79
CA GLN A 282 -14.87 -20.42 -28.71
C GLN A 282 -16.02 -19.80 -29.51
N ALA A 283 -16.06 -20.06 -30.81
CA ALA A 283 -17.03 -19.52 -31.76
C ALA A 283 -18.48 -19.73 -31.34
N GLN A 284 -18.76 -20.82 -30.67
CA GLN A 284 -20.14 -21.20 -30.25
C GLN A 284 -20.76 -20.22 -29.25
N TYR A 285 -19.93 -19.40 -28.56
CA TYR A 285 -20.40 -18.41 -27.58
C TYR A 285 -20.55 -17.01 -28.14
N ILE A 286 -20.18 -16.78 -29.39
CA ILE A 286 -20.28 -15.47 -30.05
C ILE A 286 -21.74 -14.98 -30.15
N PRO A 287 -22.75 -15.82 -30.39
CA PRO A 287 -24.14 -15.36 -30.40
C PRO A 287 -24.61 -14.75 -29.08
N GLU A 288 -23.91 -15.01 -27.99
CA GLU A 288 -24.18 -14.43 -26.67
C GLU A 288 -23.39 -13.14 -26.42
N TYR A 289 -22.81 -12.60 -27.46
CA TYR A 289 -22.00 -11.36 -27.42
C TYR A 289 -22.74 -10.18 -26.81
N GLU A 290 -24.04 -10.02 -27.15
CA GLU A 290 -24.93 -9.09 -26.49
C GLU A 290 -25.96 -9.86 -25.65
N SER A 291 -25.73 -9.89 -24.36
CA SER A 291 -26.74 -10.35 -23.39
C SER A 291 -27.53 -9.15 -22.86
N GLN A 292 -28.63 -9.45 -22.16
CA GLN A 292 -29.46 -8.41 -21.57
C GLN A 292 -28.69 -7.49 -20.57
N SER A 293 -27.61 -7.99 -19.99
CA SER A 293 -26.78 -7.27 -19.03
C SER A 293 -25.68 -6.41 -19.64
N ASN A 294 -25.40 -6.58 -20.93
CA ASN A 294 -24.26 -5.93 -21.60
C ASN A 294 -24.59 -5.37 -22.99
N VAL A 295 -25.88 -5.18 -23.27
CA VAL A 295 -26.35 -4.54 -24.51
C VAL A 295 -25.74 -3.16 -24.69
N GLY A 296 -25.18 -2.92 -25.86
CA GLY A 296 -24.53 -1.64 -26.21
C GLY A 296 -23.16 -1.44 -25.58
N VAL A 297 -22.58 -2.45 -24.90
CA VAL A 297 -21.23 -2.39 -24.34
C VAL A 297 -20.34 -3.35 -25.09
N TYR A 298 -19.31 -2.83 -25.73
CA TYR A 298 -18.35 -3.60 -26.53
C TYR A 298 -17.00 -3.60 -25.84
N LYS A 299 -16.47 -4.80 -25.59
CA LYS A 299 -15.11 -4.94 -25.10
C LYS A 299 -14.13 -4.59 -26.22
N LEU A 300 -13.35 -3.56 -26.02
CA LEU A 300 -12.25 -3.28 -26.92
C LEU A 300 -11.06 -4.20 -26.63
N ALA A 301 -10.16 -4.32 -27.59
CA ALA A 301 -8.85 -4.90 -27.35
C ALA A 301 -8.17 -4.27 -26.11
N ASP A 302 -7.35 -5.07 -25.47
CA ASP A 302 -6.64 -4.61 -24.27
C ASP A 302 -5.68 -3.45 -24.60
N ASP A 303 -5.53 -2.54 -23.66
CA ASP A 303 -4.57 -1.43 -23.70
C ASP A 303 -3.85 -1.35 -22.37
N ILE A 304 -2.94 -0.40 -22.23
CA ILE A 304 -2.23 -0.13 -20.99
C ILE A 304 -2.63 1.23 -20.43
N GLU A 305 -2.60 1.36 -19.13
CA GLU A 305 -2.71 2.65 -18.49
C GLU A 305 -1.40 3.43 -18.65
N ARG A 306 -1.48 4.73 -18.98
CA ARG A 306 -0.32 5.58 -19.26
C ARG A 306 -0.19 6.70 -18.24
N LEU A 307 0.00 6.31 -16.98
CA LEU A 307 0.30 7.26 -15.92
C LEU A 307 1.80 7.61 -15.91
N PRO A 308 2.18 8.77 -15.38
CA PRO A 308 3.59 9.09 -15.16
C PRO A 308 4.28 8.07 -14.26
N ASP A 309 5.56 7.82 -14.52
CA ASP A 309 6.42 6.92 -13.74
C ASP A 309 6.93 7.52 -12.42
N SER A 310 6.44 8.70 -12.08
CA SER A 310 6.80 9.44 -10.89
C SER A 310 5.58 10.14 -10.29
N ARG A 311 5.40 10.01 -8.97
CA ARG A 311 4.32 10.64 -8.24
C ARG A 311 4.83 11.29 -6.95
N PHE A 312 4.67 12.60 -6.86
CA PHE A 312 4.99 13.38 -5.67
C PHE A 312 3.71 13.72 -4.91
N LYS A 313 3.69 13.46 -3.60
CA LYS A 313 2.51 13.63 -2.74
C LYS A 313 2.85 14.50 -1.54
N LEU A 314 1.92 15.36 -1.15
CA LEU A 314 2.06 16.29 -0.03
C LEU A 314 0.78 16.29 0.83
N PRO A 315 0.60 15.35 1.74
CA PRO A 315 -0.44 15.43 2.76
C PRO A 315 -0.02 16.35 3.92
N ILE A 316 -0.95 17.20 4.37
CA ILE A 316 -0.79 18.10 5.51
C ILE A 316 -2.00 17.91 6.42
N GLY A 317 -1.81 17.82 7.72
CA GLY A 317 -2.93 17.61 8.62
C GLY A 317 -2.73 18.13 10.03
N ALA A 318 -3.82 18.08 10.78
CA ALA A 318 -3.85 18.46 12.18
C ALA A 318 -4.76 17.52 12.99
N ARG A 319 -4.43 17.38 14.27
CA ARG A 319 -5.25 16.70 15.28
C ARG A 319 -5.49 17.64 16.44
N LEU A 320 -6.69 17.54 17.01
CA LEU A 320 -7.04 18.23 18.24
C LEU A 320 -7.72 17.23 19.17
N ASN A 321 -7.19 17.11 20.38
CA ASN A 321 -7.76 16.31 21.45
C ASN A 321 -8.21 17.26 22.56
N TYR A 322 -9.50 17.24 22.89
CA TYR A 322 -10.07 18.08 23.93
C TYR A 322 -10.73 17.23 25.01
N TYR A 323 -10.21 17.34 26.21
CA TYR A 323 -10.78 16.71 27.40
C TYR A 323 -11.97 17.52 27.89
N ILE A 324 -13.17 17.03 27.67
CA ILE A 324 -14.40 17.67 28.12
C ILE A 324 -14.58 17.47 29.63
N ASN A 325 -14.56 16.21 30.05
CA ASN A 325 -14.65 15.79 31.43
C ASN A 325 -14.17 14.32 31.57
N GLU A 326 -14.27 13.72 32.76
CA GLU A 326 -13.84 12.35 33.07
C GLU A 326 -14.49 11.28 32.19
N ARG A 327 -15.66 11.57 31.60
CA ARG A 327 -16.40 10.61 30.76
C ARG A 327 -16.21 10.84 29.27
N PHE A 328 -15.89 12.06 28.86
CA PHE A 328 -15.90 12.44 27.45
C PHE A 328 -14.59 13.09 27.03
N VAL A 329 -14.03 12.61 25.92
CA VAL A 329 -12.92 13.23 25.22
C VAL A 329 -13.35 13.44 23.77
N LEU A 330 -13.19 14.64 23.25
CA LEU A 330 -13.36 14.92 21.84
C LEU A 330 -12.01 14.76 21.13
N ARG A 331 -11.96 13.95 20.09
CA ARG A 331 -10.80 13.82 19.21
C ARG A 331 -11.21 14.21 17.79
N THR A 332 -10.43 15.06 17.17
CA THR A 332 -10.65 15.47 15.80
C THR A 332 -9.39 15.26 14.99
N TYR A 333 -9.57 14.95 13.72
CA TYR A 333 -8.51 14.77 12.75
C TYR A 333 -8.94 15.40 11.44
N TYR A 334 -8.05 16.16 10.83
CA TYR A 334 -8.24 16.70 9.48
C TYR A 334 -6.95 16.53 8.70
N ARG A 335 -7.08 16.14 7.42
CA ARG A 335 -5.98 16.04 6.48
C ARG A 335 -6.40 16.56 5.11
N TYR A 336 -5.62 17.44 4.57
CA TYR A 336 -5.61 17.81 3.16
C TYR A 336 -4.51 17.02 2.46
N TYR A 337 -4.82 16.47 1.29
CA TYR A 337 -3.91 15.75 0.43
C TYR A 337 -3.87 16.41 -0.94
N SER A 338 -2.68 16.55 -1.51
CA SER A 338 -2.48 16.91 -2.91
C SER A 338 -1.30 16.17 -3.50
N ASP A 339 -1.32 15.96 -4.82
CA ASP A 339 -0.21 15.37 -5.55
C ASP A 339 -0.03 16.00 -6.94
N ASN A 340 1.06 15.61 -7.62
CA ASN A 340 1.35 16.10 -8.96
C ASN A 340 0.60 15.37 -10.09
N TRP A 341 -0.35 14.50 -9.74
CA TRP A 341 -1.34 13.91 -10.65
C TRP A 341 -2.69 14.65 -10.58
N ASP A 342 -2.70 15.86 -10.02
CA ASP A 342 -3.88 16.72 -9.83
C ASP A 342 -4.96 16.14 -8.93
N ILE A 343 -4.60 15.15 -8.08
CA ILE A 343 -5.53 14.60 -7.10
C ILE A 343 -5.47 15.44 -5.83
N GLN A 344 -6.64 15.87 -5.37
CA GLN A 344 -6.84 16.58 -4.12
C GLN A 344 -7.94 15.90 -3.31
N SER A 345 -7.73 15.77 -2.01
CA SER A 345 -8.74 15.20 -1.13
C SER A 345 -8.70 15.75 0.28
N HIS A 346 -9.85 15.71 0.94
CA HIS A 346 -10.04 16.11 2.32
C HIS A 346 -10.50 14.90 3.14
N THR A 347 -9.86 14.66 4.26
CA THR A 347 -10.27 13.63 5.21
C THR A 347 -10.56 14.30 6.54
N ALA A 348 -11.74 14.09 7.10
CA ALA A 348 -12.11 14.55 8.43
C ALA A 348 -12.63 13.39 9.27
N ASN A 349 -12.20 13.30 10.52
CA ASN A 349 -12.70 12.34 11.49
C ASN A 349 -13.01 13.06 12.80
N ILE A 350 -14.13 12.70 13.43
CA ILE A 350 -14.55 13.17 14.74
C ILE A 350 -14.91 11.95 15.58
N GLU A 351 -14.23 11.79 16.71
CA GLU A 351 -14.44 10.71 17.66
C GLU A 351 -14.83 11.28 19.01
N LEU A 352 -15.77 10.64 19.68
CA LEU A 352 -16.16 10.96 21.04
C LEU A 352 -16.04 9.71 21.94
N PRO A 353 -14.84 9.35 22.40
CA PRO A 353 -14.65 8.28 23.38
C PRO A 353 -15.44 8.55 24.64
N ILE A 354 -16.19 7.54 25.08
CA ILE A 354 -17.06 7.60 26.25
C ILE A 354 -16.59 6.54 27.27
N LYS A 355 -16.17 6.99 28.44
CA LYS A 355 -15.88 6.08 29.55
C LYS A 355 -17.19 5.63 30.22
N VAL A 356 -17.56 4.36 30.06
CA VAL A 356 -18.82 3.81 30.53
C VAL A 356 -18.75 3.40 32.00
N SER A 357 -17.59 3.00 32.50
CA SER A 357 -17.37 2.63 33.90
C SER A 357 -16.01 3.06 34.40
N ASP A 358 -15.82 3.13 35.70
CA ASP A 358 -14.56 3.48 36.36
C ASP A 358 -13.60 2.28 36.55
N ARG A 359 -13.88 1.16 35.86
CA ARG A 359 -13.06 -0.05 35.89
C ARG A 359 -12.08 -0.07 34.72
#